data_f842c8db69c5286d2d61fc7753ff4c47
#
_entry.id   f842c8db69c5286d2d61fc7753ff4c47
#
_cell.length_a   1.000
_cell.length_b   1.000
_cell.length_c   1.000
_cell.angle_alpha   90.00
_cell.angle_beta   90.00
_cell.angle_gamma   90.00
#
_symmetry.space_group_name_H-M   'P 1'
#
loop_
_entity.id
_entity.type
_entity.pdbx_description
1 polymer ?
#
loop_
_entity_poly.entity_id
_entity_poly.type
_entity_poly.pdbx_seq_one_letter_code
_entity_poly.pdbx_strand_id
1 'polypeptide(L)'
;MVDPAIRHPLGPKRRWFLKTALVIGAVGASLGGLVYWRRGMSAGQLTDHGRTVFRGLIAGFVGDMLPADPTQHQAIIEGQLPKVEAFVNSLPQVLQGEVNAILGLLANGATRRLVTGLKTDWSEATQQELSDALEAMRLHDLPSTRLVYQVLRSITCMSFFIQSEHWSLTGYPGPVQL
;
A
#
# COMPACT_ATOMS: atom_id res chain seq x y z
N MET A 1 13.79 -31.27 -43.97
CA MET A 1 14.43 -29.94 -43.90
C MET A 1 13.51 -29.11 -43.05
N VAL A 2 13.80 -29.06 -41.73
CA VAL A 2 12.92 -28.46 -40.69
C VAL A 2 13.49 -27.08 -40.39
N ASP A 3 12.66 -26.07 -40.51
CA ASP A 3 12.98 -24.65 -40.34
C ASP A 3 13.21 -24.32 -38.85
N PRO A 4 14.33 -23.67 -38.46
CA PRO A 4 14.63 -23.41 -37.06
C PRO A 4 13.93 -22.14 -36.58
N ALA A 5 13.10 -22.33 -35.56
CA ALA A 5 12.85 -21.42 -34.47
C ALA A 5 12.49 -19.95 -34.78
N ILE A 6 11.22 -19.70 -34.99
CA ILE A 6 10.64 -18.36 -34.81
C ILE A 6 10.66 -18.04 -33.31
N ARG A 7 11.67 -17.36 -32.83
CA ARG A 7 11.69 -16.72 -31.51
C ARG A 7 10.81 -15.50 -31.58
N HIS A 8 9.56 -15.62 -31.12
CA HIS A 8 8.70 -14.45 -30.94
C HIS A 8 9.35 -13.49 -29.92
N PRO A 9 9.65 -12.24 -30.29
CA PRO A 9 10.14 -11.26 -29.33
C PRO A 9 9.05 -11.00 -28.31
N LEU A 10 9.38 -11.12 -27.02
CA LEU A 10 8.49 -10.82 -25.91
C LEU A 10 7.91 -9.42 -26.11
N GLY A 11 6.59 -9.32 -26.17
CA GLY A 11 5.87 -8.07 -26.42
C GLY A 11 6.24 -6.97 -25.42
N PRO A 12 6.10 -5.68 -25.79
CA PRO A 12 6.55 -4.53 -25.00
C PRO A 12 5.98 -4.49 -23.57
N LYS A 13 4.78 -5.03 -23.34
CA LYS A 13 4.13 -5.13 -22.01
C LYS A 13 4.86 -6.07 -21.06
N ARG A 14 5.38 -7.19 -21.56
CA ARG A 14 6.09 -8.19 -20.75
C ARG A 14 7.52 -7.73 -20.41
N ARG A 15 8.17 -7.01 -21.32
CA ARG A 15 9.48 -6.38 -21.08
C ARG A 15 9.38 -5.24 -20.05
N TRP A 16 8.29 -4.49 -20.09
CA TRP A 16 8.03 -3.43 -19.11
C TRP A 16 7.82 -4.01 -17.72
N PHE A 17 7.02 -5.07 -17.59
CA PHE A 17 6.77 -5.77 -16.31
C PHE A 17 8.07 -6.34 -15.70
N LEU A 18 8.92 -6.95 -16.54
CA LEU A 18 10.23 -7.46 -16.12
C LEU A 18 11.19 -6.33 -15.71
N LYS A 19 11.16 -5.18 -16.37
CA LYS A 19 11.96 -4.00 -15.99
C LYS A 19 11.49 -3.40 -14.69
N THR A 20 10.20 -3.36 -14.45
CA THR A 20 9.61 -2.84 -13.19
C THR A 20 9.94 -3.79 -12.03
N ALA A 21 9.80 -5.09 -12.22
CA ALA A 21 10.20 -6.11 -11.25
C ALA A 21 11.73 -6.08 -10.98
N LEU A 22 12.54 -5.81 -11.99
CA LEU A 22 14.00 -5.74 -11.86
C LEU A 22 14.44 -4.46 -11.14
N VAL A 23 13.75 -3.34 -11.34
CA VAL A 23 14.02 -2.08 -10.61
C VAL A 23 13.61 -2.22 -9.15
N ILE A 24 12.46 -2.82 -8.85
CA ILE A 24 12.04 -3.11 -7.47
C ILE A 24 13.01 -4.13 -6.84
N GLY A 25 13.42 -5.15 -7.59
CA GLY A 25 14.39 -6.15 -7.14
C GLY A 25 15.80 -5.60 -6.92
N ALA A 26 16.29 -4.70 -7.78
CA ALA A 26 17.62 -4.09 -7.64
C ALA A 26 17.69 -3.08 -6.49
N VAL A 27 16.64 -2.28 -6.30
CA VAL A 27 16.49 -1.41 -5.11
C VAL A 27 16.33 -2.26 -3.85
N GLY A 28 15.60 -3.38 -3.93
CA GLY A 28 15.46 -4.34 -2.84
C GLY A 28 16.77 -5.06 -2.49
N ALA A 29 17.61 -5.41 -3.45
CA ALA A 29 18.87 -6.12 -3.19
C ALA A 29 19.95 -5.21 -2.59
N SER A 30 20.04 -3.95 -2.98
CA SER A 30 20.98 -2.99 -2.40
C SER A 30 20.56 -2.43 -1.03
N LEU A 31 19.25 -2.46 -0.73
CA LEU A 31 18.68 -2.08 0.56
C LEU A 31 18.22 -3.30 1.37
N GLY A 32 18.48 -4.52 0.89
CA GLY A 32 17.90 -5.77 1.39
C GLY A 32 18.06 -6.01 2.89
N GLY A 33 19.17 -5.58 3.47
CA GLY A 33 19.37 -5.64 4.93
C GLY A 33 18.43 -4.71 5.69
N LEU A 34 18.24 -3.47 5.25
CA LEU A 34 17.41 -2.47 5.92
C LEU A 34 15.91 -2.77 5.77
N VAL A 35 15.49 -3.24 4.59
CA VAL A 35 14.10 -3.66 4.31
C VAL A 35 13.75 -4.93 5.09
N TYR A 36 14.69 -5.87 5.22
CA TYR A 36 14.50 -7.10 5.98
C TYR A 36 14.27 -6.83 7.48
N TRP A 37 14.95 -5.85 8.06
CA TRP A 37 14.83 -5.50 9.48
C TRP A 37 13.55 -4.74 9.81
N ARG A 38 12.92 -4.09 8.82
CA ARG A 38 11.67 -3.32 8.99
C ARG A 38 10.51 -3.93 8.22
N ARG A 39 10.39 -5.26 8.25
CA ARG A 39 9.26 -5.95 7.63
C ARG A 39 7.94 -5.38 8.09
N GLY A 40 7.03 -5.15 7.14
CA GLY A 40 5.69 -4.68 7.46
C GLY A 40 4.78 -5.80 7.97
N MET A 41 5.08 -7.06 7.59
CA MET A 41 4.33 -8.24 8.02
C MET A 41 5.26 -9.36 8.47
N SER A 42 4.79 -10.16 9.46
CA SER A 42 5.44 -11.37 9.96
C SER A 42 4.39 -12.39 10.36
N ALA A 43 4.54 -13.63 9.90
CA ALA A 43 3.60 -14.73 10.20
C ALA A 43 2.11 -14.38 9.95
N GLY A 44 1.82 -13.63 8.88
CA GLY A 44 0.46 -13.23 8.53
C GLY A 44 -0.11 -12.05 9.34
N GLN A 45 0.68 -11.44 10.22
CA GLN A 45 0.27 -10.28 11.03
C GLN A 45 1.09 -9.05 10.68
N LEU A 46 0.49 -7.87 10.81
CA LEU A 46 1.22 -6.61 10.72
C LEU A 46 2.20 -6.49 11.91
N THR A 47 3.45 -6.19 11.60
CA THR A 47 4.43 -5.78 12.61
C THR A 47 4.08 -4.38 13.14
N ASP A 48 4.72 -3.91 14.20
CA ASP A 48 4.55 -2.54 14.68
C ASP A 48 4.86 -1.51 13.59
N HIS A 49 5.86 -1.77 12.77
CA HIS A 49 6.18 -0.93 11.61
C HIS A 49 5.06 -0.94 10.56
N GLY A 50 4.52 -2.12 10.24
CA GLY A 50 3.41 -2.25 9.32
C GLY A 50 2.15 -1.56 9.83
N ARG A 51 1.84 -1.71 11.11
CA ARG A 51 0.72 -1.02 11.78
C ARG A 51 0.87 0.49 11.71
N THR A 52 2.05 1.01 12.01
CA THR A 52 2.33 2.45 11.94
C THR A 52 2.13 3.00 10.53
N VAL A 53 2.63 2.30 9.51
CA VAL A 53 2.42 2.71 8.11
C VAL A 53 0.93 2.66 7.76
N PHE A 54 0.21 1.57 8.08
CA PHE A 54 -1.21 1.47 7.74
C PHE A 54 -2.10 2.45 8.51
N ARG A 55 -1.79 2.81 9.76
CA ARG A 55 -2.48 3.91 10.47
C ARG A 55 -2.42 5.20 9.66
N GLY A 56 -1.22 5.57 9.21
CA GLY A 56 -1.03 6.75 8.36
C GLY A 56 -1.75 6.63 7.01
N LEU A 57 -1.71 5.47 6.36
CA LEU A 57 -2.41 5.25 5.09
C LEU A 57 -3.94 5.31 5.25
N ILE A 58 -4.50 4.70 6.30
CA ILE A 58 -5.94 4.77 6.59
C ILE A 58 -6.33 6.23 6.86
N ALA A 59 -5.61 6.92 7.73
CA ALA A 59 -5.85 8.33 7.99
C ALA A 59 -5.78 9.16 6.69
N GLY A 60 -4.75 8.99 5.88
CA GLY A 60 -4.58 9.75 4.64
C GLY A 60 -5.61 9.44 3.54
N PHE A 61 -6.11 8.19 3.43
CA PHE A 61 -7.07 7.83 2.38
C PHE A 61 -8.53 8.04 2.77
N VAL A 62 -8.88 7.83 4.04
CA VAL A 62 -10.28 7.85 4.50
C VAL A 62 -10.53 8.78 5.68
N GLY A 63 -9.48 9.42 6.23
CA GLY A 63 -9.58 10.23 7.44
C GLY A 63 -10.59 11.35 7.34
N ASP A 64 -10.72 12.02 6.20
CA ASP A 64 -11.70 13.09 5.98
C ASP A 64 -13.17 12.62 6.05
N MET A 65 -13.41 11.31 5.93
CA MET A 65 -14.73 10.70 6.05
C MET A 65 -15.02 10.19 7.47
N LEU A 66 -14.00 10.13 8.32
CA LEU A 66 -14.16 9.62 9.68
C LEU A 66 -14.76 10.69 10.62
N PRO A 67 -15.37 10.26 11.73
CA PRO A 67 -15.91 11.18 12.72
C PRO A 67 -14.86 12.18 13.21
N ALA A 68 -15.29 13.41 13.49
CA ALA A 68 -14.42 14.47 14.01
C ALA A 68 -13.98 14.25 15.47
N ASP A 69 -14.66 13.38 16.21
CA ASP A 69 -14.25 13.01 17.56
C ASP A 69 -12.97 12.18 17.53
N PRO A 70 -11.88 12.64 18.18
CA PRO A 70 -10.58 11.98 18.08
C PRO A 70 -10.57 10.53 18.58
N THR A 71 -11.39 10.23 19.59
CA THR A 71 -11.47 8.89 20.19
C THR A 71 -12.13 7.91 19.23
N GLN A 72 -13.25 8.31 18.62
CA GLN A 72 -13.94 7.51 17.62
C GLN A 72 -13.10 7.36 16.35
N HIS A 73 -12.48 8.44 15.89
CA HIS A 73 -11.57 8.44 14.75
C HIS A 73 -10.46 7.39 14.93
N GLN A 74 -9.76 7.46 16.07
CA GLN A 74 -8.69 6.51 16.38
C GLN A 74 -9.21 5.07 16.53
N ALA A 75 -10.36 4.87 17.15
CA ALA A 75 -10.95 3.55 17.31
C ALA A 75 -11.27 2.89 15.96
N ILE A 76 -11.76 3.66 14.97
CA ILE A 76 -12.02 3.16 13.62
C ILE A 76 -10.69 2.78 12.93
N ILE A 77 -9.65 3.61 13.02
CA ILE A 77 -8.34 3.31 12.44
C ILE A 77 -7.77 2.01 13.04
N GLU A 78 -7.79 1.87 14.36
CA GLU A 78 -7.29 0.64 15.02
C GLU A 78 -8.12 -0.59 14.66
N GLY A 79 -9.45 -0.46 14.61
CA GLY A 79 -10.35 -1.54 14.20
C GLY A 79 -10.17 -1.97 12.74
N GLN A 80 -9.60 -1.10 11.90
CA GLN A 80 -9.34 -1.39 10.51
C GLN A 80 -8.07 -2.24 10.30
N LEU A 81 -7.09 -2.20 11.20
CA LEU A 81 -5.82 -2.93 11.03
C LEU A 81 -6.01 -4.46 10.87
N PRO A 82 -6.83 -5.15 11.69
CA PRO A 82 -7.11 -6.57 11.47
C PRO A 82 -7.79 -6.87 10.13
N LYS A 83 -8.56 -5.94 9.58
CA LYS A 83 -9.23 -6.09 8.28
C LYS A 83 -8.22 -5.99 7.13
N VAL A 84 -7.26 -5.08 7.24
CA VAL A 84 -6.12 -4.99 6.32
C VAL A 84 -5.28 -6.27 6.38
N GLU A 85 -4.98 -6.80 7.58
CA GLU A 85 -4.28 -8.08 7.75
C GLU A 85 -5.00 -9.22 7.02
N ALA A 86 -6.30 -9.35 7.26
CA ALA A 86 -7.12 -10.39 6.61
C ALA A 86 -7.13 -10.22 5.08
N PHE A 87 -7.26 -8.98 4.59
CA PHE A 87 -7.24 -8.70 3.17
C PHE A 87 -5.88 -9.07 2.54
N VAL A 88 -4.76 -8.66 3.13
CA VAL A 88 -3.43 -9.00 2.62
C VAL A 88 -3.20 -10.52 2.64
N ASN A 89 -3.63 -11.20 3.69
CA ASN A 89 -3.53 -12.66 3.79
C ASN A 89 -4.37 -13.41 2.76
N SER A 90 -5.42 -12.80 2.23
CA SER A 90 -6.23 -13.37 1.14
C SER A 90 -5.56 -13.28 -0.24
N LEU A 91 -4.52 -12.46 -0.38
CA LEU A 91 -3.79 -12.31 -1.64
C LEU A 91 -2.89 -13.54 -1.92
N PRO A 92 -2.55 -13.81 -3.19
CA PRO A 92 -1.52 -14.78 -3.53
C PRO A 92 -0.19 -14.49 -2.81
N GLN A 93 0.54 -15.52 -2.42
CA GLN A 93 1.77 -15.41 -1.60
C GLN A 93 2.82 -14.47 -2.22
N VAL A 94 2.93 -14.44 -3.55
CA VAL A 94 3.84 -13.52 -4.25
C VAL A 94 3.47 -12.07 -3.96
N LEU A 95 2.18 -11.73 -4.03
CA LEU A 95 1.70 -10.36 -3.75
C LEU A 95 1.84 -9.99 -2.27
N GLN A 96 1.64 -10.95 -1.34
CA GLN A 96 1.93 -10.72 0.07
C GLN A 96 3.40 -10.33 0.29
N GLY A 97 4.32 -10.99 -0.41
CA GLY A 97 5.75 -10.65 -0.39
C GLY A 97 6.04 -9.23 -0.91
N GLU A 98 5.38 -8.83 -2.00
CA GLU A 98 5.51 -7.48 -2.57
C GLU A 98 4.96 -6.41 -1.60
N VAL A 99 3.77 -6.63 -1.03
CA VAL A 99 3.20 -5.73 -0.02
C VAL A 99 4.11 -5.59 1.18
N ASN A 100 4.68 -6.70 1.67
CA ASN A 100 5.62 -6.68 2.78
C ASN A 100 6.89 -5.85 2.46
N ALA A 101 7.43 -5.98 1.25
CA ALA A 101 8.58 -5.19 0.80
C ALA A 101 8.24 -3.69 0.71
N ILE A 102 7.07 -3.35 0.17
CA ILE A 102 6.56 -1.96 0.10
C ILE A 102 6.44 -1.37 1.51
N LEU A 103 5.83 -2.09 2.45
CA LEU A 103 5.70 -1.64 3.82
C LEU A 103 7.06 -1.41 4.50
N GLY A 104 8.03 -2.31 4.26
CA GLY A 104 9.40 -2.15 4.76
C GLY A 104 10.10 -0.90 4.22
N LEU A 105 9.89 -0.56 2.95
CA LEU A 105 10.39 0.69 2.35
C LEU A 105 9.74 1.92 2.99
N LEU A 106 8.43 1.89 3.19
CA LEU A 106 7.68 3.00 3.76
C LEU A 106 7.92 3.19 5.27
N ALA A 107 8.24 2.12 5.98
CA ALA A 107 8.63 2.18 7.39
C ALA A 107 10.02 2.77 7.62
N ASN A 108 10.89 2.77 6.60
CA ASN A 108 12.22 3.35 6.70
C ASN A 108 12.18 4.84 6.37
N GLY A 109 12.69 5.69 7.25
CA GLY A 109 12.61 7.15 7.11
C GLY A 109 13.27 7.72 5.86
N ALA A 110 14.39 7.14 5.39
CA ALA A 110 15.07 7.62 4.19
C ALA A 110 14.29 7.28 2.92
N THR A 111 13.83 6.02 2.79
CA THR A 111 13.05 5.57 1.63
C THR A 111 11.63 6.15 1.65
N ARG A 112 11.01 6.32 2.82
CA ARG A 112 9.75 7.05 2.97
C ARG A 112 9.84 8.44 2.36
N ARG A 113 10.85 9.24 2.76
CA ARG A 113 11.05 10.58 2.23
C ARG A 113 11.23 10.59 0.70
N LEU A 114 11.95 9.62 0.18
CA LEU A 114 12.20 9.51 -1.26
C LEU A 114 10.93 9.16 -2.04
N VAL A 115 10.10 8.27 -1.50
CA VAL A 115 8.91 7.73 -2.19
C VAL A 115 7.68 8.61 -2.01
N THR A 116 7.50 9.17 -0.80
CA THR A 116 6.27 9.89 -0.42
C THR A 116 6.49 11.39 -0.20
N GLY A 117 7.73 11.85 -0.08
CA GLY A 117 8.04 13.20 0.36
C GLY A 117 7.84 13.45 1.86
N LEU A 118 7.24 12.52 2.59
CA LEU A 118 6.91 12.65 4.02
C LEU A 118 8.18 12.69 4.87
N LYS A 119 8.40 13.81 5.56
CA LYS A 119 9.59 14.05 6.40
C LYS A 119 9.42 13.53 7.81
N THR A 120 8.22 13.68 8.36
CA THR A 120 7.79 13.21 9.68
C THR A 120 7.57 11.69 9.70
N ASP A 121 7.50 11.08 10.87
CA ASP A 121 7.06 9.69 10.95
C ASP A 121 5.55 9.58 10.68
N TRP A 122 5.10 8.39 10.24
CA TRP A 122 3.67 8.13 9.99
C TRP A 122 2.79 8.39 11.21
N SER A 123 3.32 8.15 12.41
CA SER A 123 2.62 8.36 13.70
C SER A 123 2.57 9.81 14.14
N GLU A 124 3.44 10.66 13.62
CA GLU A 124 3.58 12.06 13.99
C GLU A 124 3.03 13.01 12.93
N ALA A 125 2.78 12.48 11.72
CA ALA A 125 2.31 13.25 10.59
C ALA A 125 0.87 13.73 10.81
N THR A 126 0.63 14.99 10.48
CA THR A 126 -0.72 15.56 10.45
C THR A 126 -1.54 14.99 9.30
N GLN A 127 -2.86 15.10 9.37
CA GLN A 127 -3.77 14.69 8.30
C GLN A 127 -3.39 15.32 6.97
N GLN A 128 -3.04 16.61 6.95
CA GLN A 128 -2.64 17.31 5.75
C GLN A 128 -1.34 16.74 5.17
N GLU A 129 -0.32 16.49 6.00
CA GLU A 129 0.94 15.89 5.55
C GLU A 129 0.75 14.50 4.96
N LEU A 130 -0.14 13.69 5.54
CA LEU A 130 -0.50 12.36 5.01
C LEU A 130 -1.19 12.47 3.64
N SER A 131 -2.14 13.38 3.51
CA SER A 131 -2.85 13.65 2.25
C SER A 131 -1.88 14.13 1.17
N ASP A 132 -1.01 15.11 1.49
CA ASP A 132 0.00 15.63 0.57
C ASP A 132 1.00 14.56 0.12
N ALA A 133 1.41 13.68 1.04
CA ALA A 133 2.31 12.57 0.74
C ALA A 133 1.67 11.56 -0.23
N LEU A 134 0.39 11.23 -0.03
CA LEU A 134 -0.35 10.33 -0.92
C LEU A 134 -0.56 10.97 -2.30
N GLU A 135 -0.85 12.26 -2.35
CA GLU A 135 -0.99 13.00 -3.60
C GLU A 135 0.34 13.09 -4.36
N ALA A 136 1.45 13.33 -3.65
CA ALA A 136 2.79 13.29 -4.23
C ALA A 136 3.12 11.92 -4.85
N MET A 137 2.73 10.81 -4.20
CA MET A 137 2.88 9.48 -4.77
C MET A 137 1.99 9.27 -6.01
N ARG A 138 0.76 9.77 -5.98
CA ARG A 138 -0.21 9.66 -7.08
C ARG A 138 0.28 10.34 -8.35
N LEU A 139 0.89 11.52 -8.20
CA LEU A 139 1.36 12.37 -9.29
C LEU A 139 2.85 12.16 -9.61
N HIS A 140 3.52 11.25 -8.93
CA HIS A 140 4.97 11.04 -9.05
C HIS A 140 5.38 10.68 -10.49
N ASP A 141 6.53 11.20 -10.95
CA ASP A 141 7.05 10.93 -12.31
C ASP A 141 7.38 9.46 -12.53
N LEU A 142 7.87 8.76 -11.50
CA LEU A 142 8.21 7.33 -11.59
C LEU A 142 6.94 6.47 -11.60
N PRO A 143 6.74 5.65 -12.66
CA PRO A 143 5.60 4.74 -12.73
C PRO A 143 5.52 3.74 -11.58
N SER A 144 6.67 3.34 -11.02
CA SER A 144 6.74 2.43 -9.86
C SER A 144 6.13 3.05 -8.61
N THR A 145 6.38 4.33 -8.34
CA THR A 145 5.80 5.04 -7.19
C THR A 145 4.27 5.16 -7.34
N ARG A 146 3.78 5.48 -8.54
CA ARG A 146 2.35 5.49 -8.82
C ARG A 146 1.71 4.10 -8.64
N LEU A 147 2.41 3.04 -9.03
CA LEU A 147 1.93 1.66 -8.81
C LEU A 147 1.85 1.34 -7.33
N VAL A 148 2.86 1.69 -6.54
CA VAL A 148 2.84 1.53 -5.07
C VAL A 148 1.64 2.25 -4.47
N TYR A 149 1.39 3.50 -4.86
CA TYR A 149 0.20 4.24 -4.45
C TYR A 149 -1.10 3.47 -4.76
N GLN A 150 -1.26 2.96 -5.99
CA GLN A 150 -2.46 2.23 -6.40
C GLN A 150 -2.66 0.95 -5.58
N VAL A 151 -1.59 0.20 -5.30
CA VAL A 151 -1.64 -1.00 -4.48
C VAL A 151 -2.10 -0.66 -3.06
N LEU A 152 -1.46 0.32 -2.42
CA LEU A 152 -1.77 0.73 -1.05
C LEU A 152 -3.21 1.28 -0.94
N ARG A 153 -3.61 2.13 -1.91
CA ARG A 153 -4.98 2.64 -1.99
C ARG A 153 -5.99 1.49 -2.13
N SER A 154 -5.72 0.53 -3.02
CA SER A 154 -6.62 -0.61 -3.22
C SER A 154 -6.76 -1.44 -1.95
N ILE A 155 -5.66 -1.79 -1.28
CA ILE A 155 -5.70 -2.55 -0.03
C ILE A 155 -6.51 -1.79 1.03
N THR A 156 -6.18 -0.51 1.25
CA THR A 156 -6.82 0.31 2.29
C THR A 156 -8.31 0.52 2.01
N CYS A 157 -8.66 0.98 0.80
CA CYS A 157 -10.05 1.27 0.46
C CYS A 157 -10.90 0.00 0.36
N MET A 158 -10.38 -1.08 -0.25
CA MET A 158 -11.17 -2.32 -0.36
C MET A 158 -11.41 -2.95 1.01
N SER A 159 -10.39 -3.03 1.88
CA SER A 159 -10.56 -3.56 3.23
C SER A 159 -11.50 -2.70 4.08
N PHE A 160 -11.61 -1.40 3.79
CA PHE A 160 -12.49 -0.46 4.49
C PHE A 160 -13.95 -0.57 4.00
N PHE A 161 -14.18 -0.44 2.70
CA PHE A 161 -15.52 -0.38 2.12
C PHE A 161 -16.20 -1.74 1.89
N ILE A 162 -15.50 -2.85 2.06
CA ILE A 162 -16.14 -4.18 2.10
C ILE A 162 -17.05 -4.32 3.33
N GLN A 163 -16.90 -3.48 4.34
CA GLN A 163 -17.70 -3.47 5.55
C GLN A 163 -18.92 -2.58 5.37
N SER A 164 -20.12 -3.17 5.53
CA SER A 164 -21.39 -2.46 5.35
C SER A 164 -21.57 -1.28 6.31
N GLU A 165 -20.96 -1.34 7.50
CA GLU A 165 -20.99 -0.27 8.50
C GLU A 165 -20.37 1.04 8.01
N HIS A 166 -19.46 0.98 7.01
CA HIS A 166 -18.82 2.17 6.44
C HIS A 166 -19.56 2.74 5.23
N TRP A 167 -20.57 2.06 4.70
CA TRP A 167 -21.26 2.51 3.49
C TRP A 167 -21.99 3.84 3.69
N SER A 168 -22.52 4.08 4.86
CA SER A 168 -23.17 5.36 5.21
C SER A 168 -22.23 6.56 5.12
N LEU A 169 -20.91 6.36 5.32
CA LEU A 169 -19.90 7.42 5.21
C LEU A 169 -19.76 7.92 3.77
N THR A 170 -20.09 7.11 2.77
CA THR A 170 -20.08 7.46 1.35
C THR A 170 -21.43 7.90 0.82
N GLY A 171 -22.48 7.90 1.65
CA GLY A 171 -23.86 8.11 1.25
C GLY A 171 -24.47 6.92 0.47
N TYR A 172 -23.83 5.76 0.44
CA TYR A 172 -24.35 4.56 -0.20
C TYR A 172 -25.37 3.87 0.71
N PRO A 173 -26.65 3.72 0.30
CA PRO A 173 -27.72 3.16 1.13
C PRO A 173 -27.67 1.63 1.27
N GLY A 174 -26.74 0.97 0.59
CA GLY A 174 -26.68 -0.49 0.49
C GLY A 174 -27.34 -1.06 -0.77
N PRO A 175 -27.26 -2.39 -0.96
CA PRO A 175 -27.92 -3.07 -2.09
C PRO A 175 -29.43 -2.90 -2.01
N VAL A 176 -30.07 -2.57 -3.14
CA VAL A 176 -31.52 -2.54 -3.26
C VAL A 176 -32.02 -3.98 -3.13
N GLN A 177 -32.91 -4.24 -2.16
CA GLN A 177 -33.62 -5.52 -2.09
C GLN A 177 -34.69 -5.51 -3.19
N LEU A 178 -34.53 -6.41 -4.17
CA LEU A 178 -35.48 -6.65 -5.25
C LEU A 178 -36.57 -7.61 -4.79
#